data_2324e4a1a33291ab635dd3bdec258623
#
_entry.id   2324e4a1a33291ab635dd3bdec258623
#
_cell.length_a   1.000
_cell.length_b   1.000
_cell.length_c   1.000
_cell.angle_alpha   90.00
_cell.angle_beta   90.00
_cell.angle_gamma   90.00
#
_symmetry.space_group_name_H-M   'P 1'
#
loop_
_entity.id
_entity.type
_entity.pdbx_description
1 polymer ?
#
loop_
_entity_poly.entity_id
_entity_poly.type
_entity_poly.pdbx_seq_one_letter_code
_entity_poly.pdbx_strand_id
1 'polypeptide(L)'
;MQMFKIRNNLERRKSARLAHLSQIKVRELNSGVFVKGRMFNYSDKGIYFEADILFNPGAEVFIAIEDSPFSSLSTGHEFYYAVIKHCSELDDSHFRYGCGAQIVDSFGSANFDPK
;
A
#
# COMPACT_ATOMS: atom_id res chain seq x y z
N MET A 1 -0.10 -35.22 -1.87
CA MET A 1 0.97 -34.69 -2.68
C MET A 1 0.65 -33.34 -3.22
N GLN A 2 -0.46 -33.24 -3.87
CA GLN A 2 -0.84 -31.97 -4.44
C GLN A 2 -1.00 -30.91 -3.36
N MET A 3 -1.64 -31.29 -2.30
CA MET A 3 -1.82 -30.35 -1.24
C MET A 3 -0.52 -29.89 -0.66
N PHE A 4 0.42 -30.80 -0.61
CA PHE A 4 1.71 -30.46 -0.09
C PHE A 4 2.38 -29.40 -0.96
N LYS A 5 2.24 -29.52 -2.26
CA LYS A 5 2.83 -28.53 -3.13
C LYS A 5 2.18 -27.17 -2.97
N ILE A 6 0.88 -27.17 -2.83
CA ILE A 6 0.19 -25.92 -2.62
C ILE A 6 0.65 -25.26 -1.36
N ARG A 7 0.84 -26.06 -0.32
CA ARG A 7 1.30 -25.51 0.92
C ARG A 7 2.67 -24.87 0.78
N ASN A 8 3.54 -25.52 0.02
CA ASN A 8 4.85 -24.96 -0.18
C ASN A 8 4.80 -23.62 -0.88
N ASN A 9 3.90 -23.49 -1.81
CA ASN A 9 3.76 -22.21 -2.49
C ASN A 9 3.35 -21.12 -1.54
N LEU A 10 2.46 -21.46 -0.64
CA LEU A 10 2.03 -20.47 0.34
C LEU A 10 3.16 -20.10 1.28
N GLU A 11 3.94 -21.06 1.64
CA GLU A 11 5.01 -20.79 2.57
C GLU A 11 6.12 -19.97 1.97
N ARG A 12 6.30 -20.07 0.68
CA ARG A 12 7.32 -19.25 0.06
C ARG A 12 6.98 -17.78 0.12
N ARG A 13 5.73 -17.46 0.25
CA ARG A 13 5.38 -16.09 0.54
C ARG A 13 5.61 -15.88 1.99
N LYS A 14 6.58 -15.09 2.30
CA LYS A 14 6.89 -14.85 3.68
C LYS A 14 5.70 -14.39 4.46
N SER A 15 4.80 -13.70 3.83
CA SER A 15 3.64 -13.20 4.55
C SER A 15 2.43 -13.32 3.66
N ALA A 16 1.35 -13.74 4.26
CA ALA A 16 0.08 -13.83 3.56
C ALA A 16 -0.46 -12.42 3.34
N ARG A 17 -1.23 -12.27 2.28
CA ARG A 17 -1.92 -11.02 2.05
C ARG A 17 -3.25 -11.07 2.74
N LEU A 18 -3.55 -10.01 3.44
CA LEU A 18 -4.78 -9.90 4.21
C LEU A 18 -5.63 -8.77 3.63
N ALA A 19 -6.90 -9.03 3.50
CA ALA A 19 -7.82 -8.03 2.97
C ALA A 19 -7.99 -6.91 3.99
N HIS A 20 -7.99 -5.68 3.50
CA HIS A 20 -8.20 -4.54 4.36
C HIS A 20 -8.54 -3.34 3.50
N LEU A 21 -9.75 -2.85 3.60
CA LEU A 21 -10.19 -1.72 2.82
C LEU A 21 -9.99 -0.44 3.61
N SER A 22 -9.30 0.51 3.01
CA SER A 22 -9.06 1.77 3.66
C SER A 22 -8.83 2.84 2.61
N GLN A 23 -9.27 4.03 2.88
CA GLN A 23 -8.96 5.16 2.02
C GLN A 23 -7.54 5.60 2.26
N ILE A 24 -6.87 5.93 1.18
CA ILE A 24 -5.48 6.37 1.28
C ILE A 24 -5.28 7.58 0.39
N LYS A 25 -4.17 8.24 0.62
CA LYS A 25 -3.67 9.28 -0.25
C LYS A 25 -2.22 9.00 -0.53
N VAL A 26 -1.82 9.17 -1.79
CA VAL A 26 -0.47 8.83 -2.21
C VAL A 26 0.15 10.05 -2.87
N ARG A 27 1.40 10.32 -2.54
CA ARG A 27 2.14 11.43 -3.12
C ARG A 27 3.55 10.98 -3.46
N GLU A 28 3.96 11.20 -4.70
CA GLU A 28 5.36 10.98 -5.03
C GLU A 28 6.23 12.00 -4.33
N LEU A 29 7.44 11.61 -4.01
CA LEU A 29 8.34 12.47 -3.28
C LEU A 29 8.55 13.83 -3.97
N ASN A 30 8.62 13.79 -5.29
CA ASN A 30 8.89 15.02 -6.03
C ASN A 30 7.65 15.80 -6.38
N SER A 31 6.51 15.34 -5.92
CA SER A 31 5.25 16.00 -6.24
C SER A 31 4.69 16.60 -4.98
N GLY A 32 4.02 17.72 -5.10
CA GLY A 32 3.36 18.31 -3.96
C GLY A 32 1.91 17.91 -3.81
N VAL A 33 1.45 16.98 -4.64
CA VAL A 33 0.02 16.67 -4.71
C VAL A 33 -0.24 15.25 -4.27
N PHE A 34 -1.14 15.11 -3.31
CA PHE A 34 -1.66 13.80 -2.94
C PHE A 34 -2.80 13.42 -3.85
N VAL A 35 -2.83 12.16 -4.25
CA VAL A 35 -3.97 11.63 -5.01
C VAL A 35 -4.67 10.61 -4.16
N LYS A 36 -5.97 10.55 -4.32
CA LYS A 36 -6.78 9.62 -3.56
C LYS A 36 -6.65 8.22 -4.12
N GLY A 37 -6.74 7.25 -3.25
CA GLY A 37 -6.76 5.87 -3.66
C GLY A 37 -7.45 5.04 -2.61
N ARG A 38 -7.40 3.73 -2.82
CA ARG A 38 -7.99 2.79 -1.88
C ARG A 38 -7.07 1.59 -1.73
N MET A 39 -6.80 1.26 -0.51
CA MET A 39 -6.04 0.08 -0.18
C MET A 39 -6.96 -1.11 -0.12
N PHE A 40 -6.53 -2.24 -0.65
CA PHE A 40 -7.37 -3.43 -0.68
C PHE A 40 -6.81 -4.58 0.11
N ASN A 41 -5.49 -4.67 0.18
CA ASN A 41 -4.89 -5.73 0.98
C ASN A 41 -3.47 -5.35 1.32
N TYR A 42 -2.90 -6.10 2.24
CA TYR A 42 -1.57 -5.82 2.70
C TYR A 42 -0.90 -7.10 3.18
N SER A 43 0.41 -7.01 3.32
CA SER A 43 1.20 -8.01 4.01
C SER A 43 2.09 -7.24 4.97
N ASP A 44 2.97 -7.95 5.66
CA ASP A 44 3.85 -7.25 6.61
C ASP A 44 4.87 -6.37 5.91
N LYS A 45 5.00 -6.47 4.59
CA LYS A 45 6.00 -5.69 3.89
C LYS A 45 5.43 -4.69 2.92
N GLY A 46 4.17 -4.79 2.58
CA GLY A 46 3.66 -3.90 1.57
C GLY A 46 2.17 -3.90 1.48
N ILE A 47 1.70 -3.10 0.55
CA ILE A 47 0.27 -2.97 0.34
C ILE A 47 -0.04 -3.03 -1.14
N TYR A 48 -1.28 -3.40 -1.45
CA TYR A 48 -1.84 -3.25 -2.77
C TYR A 48 -2.93 -2.20 -2.69
N PHE A 49 -2.87 -1.23 -3.59
CA PHE A 49 -3.88 -0.19 -3.62
C PHE A 49 -4.24 0.15 -5.06
N GLU A 50 -5.33 0.87 -5.22
CA GLU A 50 -5.77 1.34 -6.52
C GLU A 50 -5.92 2.85 -6.49
N ALA A 51 -5.60 3.47 -7.59
CA ALA A 51 -5.68 4.92 -7.75
C ALA A 51 -5.86 5.24 -9.22
N ASP A 52 -6.09 6.51 -9.51
CA ASP A 52 -6.30 6.92 -10.89
C ASP A 52 -5.05 7.48 -11.55
N ILE A 53 -3.92 7.30 -10.90
CA ILE A 53 -2.63 7.79 -11.39
C ILE A 53 -1.73 6.59 -11.60
N LEU A 54 -0.98 6.61 -12.70
CA LEU A 54 0.01 5.60 -12.96
C LEU A 54 1.31 5.99 -12.27
N PHE A 55 1.78 5.11 -11.41
CA PHE A 55 3.07 5.30 -10.76
C PHE A 55 4.07 4.37 -11.40
N ASN A 56 5.27 4.86 -11.63
CA ASN A 56 6.31 4.03 -12.24
C ASN A 56 6.94 3.12 -11.20
N PRO A 57 7.28 1.89 -11.59
CA PRO A 57 8.02 1.02 -10.67
C PRO A 57 9.31 1.71 -10.24
N GLY A 58 9.60 1.62 -8.97
CA GLY A 58 10.74 2.29 -8.40
C GLY A 58 10.44 3.66 -7.86
N ALA A 59 9.28 4.21 -8.17
CA ALA A 59 8.91 5.53 -7.66
C ALA A 59 8.80 5.49 -6.15
N GLU A 60 9.30 6.53 -5.51
CA GLU A 60 9.22 6.67 -4.07
C GLU A 60 8.01 7.53 -3.74
N VAL A 61 7.22 7.06 -2.79
CA VAL A 61 5.96 7.71 -2.49
C VAL A 61 5.77 7.79 -0.99
N PHE A 62 4.98 8.76 -0.58
CA PHE A 62 4.40 8.79 0.76
C PHE A 62 2.96 8.34 0.66
N ILE A 63 2.55 7.50 1.59
CA ILE A 63 1.19 6.99 1.61
C ILE A 63 0.60 7.30 2.97
N ALA A 64 -0.54 7.96 2.96
CA ALA A 64 -1.30 8.23 4.17
C ALA A 64 -2.47 7.27 4.19
N ILE A 65 -2.54 6.43 5.21
CA ILE A 65 -3.58 5.43 5.33
C ILE A 65 -4.51 5.84 6.45
N GLU A 66 -5.77 5.97 6.13
CA GLU A 66 -6.72 6.48 7.09
C GLU A 66 -6.96 5.51 8.23
N ASP A 67 -6.99 4.23 7.91
CA ASP A 67 -7.24 3.21 8.90
C ASP A 67 -6.17 2.15 8.72
N SER A 68 -5.00 2.41 9.27
CA SER A 68 -3.84 1.57 8.98
C SER A 68 -3.91 0.26 9.74
N PRO A 69 -3.72 -0.86 9.04
CA PRO A 69 -3.69 -2.16 9.70
C PRO A 69 -2.37 -2.41 10.41
N PHE A 70 -1.38 -1.54 10.21
CA PHE A 70 -0.07 -1.73 10.80
C PHE A 70 0.05 -1.06 12.17
N SER A 71 -0.94 -0.29 12.55
CA SER A 71 -0.86 0.48 13.77
C SER A 71 -1.87 -0.04 14.77
N SER A 72 -1.49 -0.06 16.04
CA SER A 72 -2.42 -0.40 17.09
C SER A 72 -3.21 0.82 17.55
N LEU A 73 -2.80 1.99 17.12
CA LEU A 73 -3.53 3.20 17.41
C LEU A 73 -4.39 3.53 16.21
N SER A 74 -5.62 3.86 16.44
CA SER A 74 -6.51 4.08 15.32
C SER A 74 -7.05 5.49 15.34
N THR A 75 -6.19 6.45 15.46
CA THR A 75 -6.62 7.82 15.42
C THR A 75 -5.93 8.52 14.27
N GLY A 76 -6.71 8.97 13.31
CA GLY A 76 -6.17 9.73 12.23
C GLY A 76 -5.43 8.88 11.23
N HIS A 77 -4.63 9.54 10.42
CA HIS A 77 -3.87 8.90 9.36
C HIS A 77 -2.52 8.47 9.86
N GLU A 78 -2.06 7.36 9.32
CA GLU A 78 -0.68 6.94 9.48
C GLU A 78 0.03 7.17 8.17
N PHE A 79 1.28 7.57 8.26
CA PHE A 79 2.07 7.91 7.07
C PHE A 79 3.19 6.92 6.88
N TYR A 80 3.42 6.56 5.64
CA TYR A 80 4.41 5.56 5.28
C TYR A 80 5.21 6.04 4.10
N TYR A 81 6.48 5.68 4.09
CA TYR A 81 7.35 5.87 2.94
C TYR A 81 7.46 4.53 2.25
N ALA A 82 7.23 4.51 0.96
CA ALA A 82 7.16 3.25 0.24
C ALA A 82 7.75 3.40 -1.15
N VAL A 83 8.01 2.26 -1.77
CA VAL A 83 8.51 2.21 -3.13
C VAL A 83 7.54 1.40 -3.96
N ILE A 84 7.15 1.94 -5.10
CA ILE A 84 6.23 1.26 -6.00
C ILE A 84 6.98 0.09 -6.63
N LYS A 85 6.41 -1.11 -6.53
CA LYS A 85 7.02 -2.28 -7.13
C LYS A 85 6.41 -2.59 -8.49
N HIS A 86 5.14 -2.36 -8.65
CA HIS A 86 4.49 -2.53 -9.93
C HIS A 86 3.22 -1.69 -9.94
N CYS A 87 2.76 -1.42 -11.15
CA CYS A 87 1.54 -0.67 -11.33
C CYS A 87 0.99 -1.02 -12.70
N SER A 88 -0.26 -1.43 -12.77
CA SER A 88 -0.85 -1.83 -14.05
C SER A 88 -2.24 -1.26 -14.19
N GLU A 89 -2.62 -1.13 -15.43
CA GLU A 89 -3.93 -0.63 -15.77
C GLU A 89 -4.98 -1.68 -15.44
N LEU A 90 -6.12 -1.23 -14.95
CA LEU A 90 -7.20 -2.11 -14.57
C LEU A 90 -8.37 -1.96 -15.51
N ASP A 91 -9.09 -3.08 -15.69
CA ASP A 91 -10.34 -3.07 -16.40
C ASP A 91 -11.46 -3.19 -15.39
N ASP A 92 -12.57 -2.57 -15.67
CA ASP A 92 -13.78 -2.77 -14.87
C ASP A 92 -13.58 -2.51 -13.39
N SER A 93 -12.70 -1.59 -13.07
CA SER A 93 -12.50 -1.22 -11.69
C SER A 93 -12.89 0.23 -11.50
N HIS A 94 -13.18 0.58 -10.25
CA HIS A 94 -13.49 1.96 -9.93
C HIS A 94 -12.29 2.87 -10.20
N PHE A 95 -11.10 2.37 -9.96
CA PHE A 95 -9.88 3.11 -10.21
C PHE A 95 -9.20 2.57 -11.45
N ARG A 96 -8.37 3.39 -12.05
CA ARG A 96 -7.74 3.03 -13.31
C ARG A 96 -6.50 2.16 -13.15
N TYR A 97 -5.81 2.25 -12.04
CA TYR A 97 -4.53 1.54 -11.88
C TYR A 97 -4.49 0.81 -10.55
N GLY A 98 -3.87 -0.36 -10.58
CA GLY A 98 -3.60 -1.12 -9.37
C GLY A 98 -2.10 -1.19 -9.15
N CYS A 99 -1.67 -0.89 -7.93
CA CYS A 99 -0.27 -0.76 -7.63
C CYS A 99 0.10 -1.55 -6.40
N GLY A 100 1.27 -2.18 -6.46
CA GLY A 100 1.86 -2.80 -5.30
C GLY A 100 3.01 -1.95 -4.82
N ALA A 101 3.07 -1.68 -3.54
CA ALA A 101 4.12 -0.86 -2.97
C ALA A 101 4.72 -1.56 -1.78
N GLN A 102 6.03 -1.46 -1.64
CA GLN A 102 6.75 -2.00 -0.50
C GLN A 102 6.95 -0.90 0.52
N ILE A 103 6.51 -1.15 1.73
CA ILE A 103 6.70 -0.20 2.83
C ILE A 103 8.15 -0.23 3.25
N VAL A 104 8.76 0.94 3.30
CA VAL A 104 10.15 1.06 3.71
C VAL A 104 10.23 1.59 5.13
N ASP A 105 9.38 2.54 5.46
CA ASP A 105 9.45 3.19 6.75
C ASP A 105 8.06 3.69 7.11
N SER A 106 7.84 3.88 8.37
CA SER A 106 6.56 4.39 8.83
C SER A 106 6.78 5.59 9.72
N PHE A 107 5.89 6.55 9.59
CA PHE A 107 5.89 7.73 10.44
C PHE A 107 4.53 7.79 11.09
N GLY A 108 4.44 7.67 12.38
CA GLY A 108 3.16 7.82 13.02
C GLY A 108 2.61 9.21 12.75
N SER A 109 1.30 9.35 12.84
CA SER A 109 0.70 10.65 12.56
C SER A 109 1.21 11.71 13.51
N ALA A 110 1.48 11.34 14.72
CA ALA A 110 1.98 12.31 15.69
C ALA A 110 3.39 12.76 15.35
N ASN A 111 4.18 11.86 14.84
CA ASN A 111 5.56 12.18 14.54
C ASN A 111 5.71 12.94 13.25
N PHE A 112 4.71 12.89 12.44
CA PHE A 112 4.80 13.48 11.11
C PHE A 112 4.26 14.87 11.10
N ASP A 113 3.90 15.39 12.22
CA ASP A 113 3.33 16.71 12.27
C ASP A 113 4.41 17.73 11.97
N PRO A 114 4.29 18.45 10.90
CA PRO A 114 5.34 19.37 10.50
C PRO A 114 5.39 20.60 11.35
N LYS A 115 4.40 20.86 12.04
CA LYS A 115 4.31 22.04 12.85
C LYS A 115 4.50 23.25 12.15
#